data_006413a4fb4bdc54db4afe619a737688
#
_entry.id   006413a4fb4bdc54db4afe619a737688
#
_cell.length_a   1.000
_cell.length_b   1.000
_cell.length_c   1.000
_cell.angle_alpha   90.00
_cell.angle_beta   90.00
_cell.angle_gamma   90.00
#
_symmetry.space_group_name_H-M   'P 1'
#
loop_
_entity.id
_entity.type
_entity.pdbx_description
1 polymer ?
#
loop_
_entity_poly.entity_id
_entity_poly.type
_entity_poly.pdbx_seq_one_letter_code
_entity_poly.pdbx_strand_id
1 'polypeptide(L)'
;ASSHDFEYSFLGDRFDSLDEFKQQSREKVLDALMFRPPAVDPNPEVIERVDLGDIIREKIVFSTSSDLRVPAYVQIPKGLKGPAPAIIDLHSHGGWIPFGKEK
;
A
#
# COMPACT_ATOMS: atom_id res chain seq x y z
N ALA A 1 19.31 -21.46 -22.01
CA ALA A 1 18.50 -20.57 -21.16
C ALA A 1 17.98 -21.39 -20.02
N SER A 2 18.48 -21.19 -18.80
CA SER A 2 17.93 -21.85 -17.62
C SER A 2 16.56 -21.24 -17.36
N SER A 3 15.49 -22.01 -17.59
CA SER A 3 14.18 -21.66 -17.08
C SER A 3 14.28 -21.74 -15.56
N HIS A 4 14.32 -20.59 -14.90
CA HIS A 4 14.14 -20.54 -13.46
C HIS A 4 12.66 -20.89 -13.20
N ASP A 5 12.43 -22.10 -12.77
CA ASP A 5 11.12 -22.55 -12.33
C ASP A 5 10.85 -21.91 -10.96
N PHE A 6 10.21 -20.74 -10.98
CA PHE A 6 9.85 -20.04 -9.77
C PHE A 6 8.68 -20.74 -9.10
N GLU A 7 8.91 -21.25 -7.90
CA GLU A 7 7.95 -22.03 -7.11
C GLU A 7 6.57 -21.33 -6.96
N TYR A 8 6.55 -20.01 -6.90
CA TYR A 8 5.33 -19.20 -6.76
C TYR A 8 5.02 -18.40 -8.03
N SER A 9 5.35 -18.94 -9.21
CA SER A 9 4.91 -18.36 -10.48
C SER A 9 3.51 -18.85 -10.83
N PHE A 10 2.59 -17.94 -11.14
CA PHE A 10 1.27 -18.30 -11.67
C PHE A 10 1.33 -18.81 -13.12
N LEU A 11 2.46 -18.60 -13.81
CA LEU A 11 2.66 -19.08 -15.18
C LEU A 11 3.04 -20.56 -15.28
N GLY A 12 3.23 -21.22 -14.14
CA GLY A 12 3.44 -22.67 -14.05
C GLY A 12 2.14 -23.42 -13.74
N ASP A 13 2.18 -24.75 -13.84
CA ASP A 13 1.01 -25.63 -13.62
C ASP A 13 0.81 -26.02 -12.14
N ARG A 14 1.32 -25.22 -11.22
CA ARG A 14 1.33 -25.55 -9.78
C ARG A 14 0.01 -25.21 -9.08
N PHE A 15 -0.72 -24.22 -9.58
CA PHE A 15 -1.95 -23.72 -8.94
C PHE A 15 -3.14 -24.02 -9.83
N ASP A 16 -4.16 -24.65 -9.25
CA ASP A 16 -5.39 -25.02 -9.94
C ASP A 16 -6.29 -23.79 -10.19
N SER A 17 -6.09 -22.73 -9.42
CA SER A 17 -6.88 -21.50 -9.53
C SER A 17 -6.11 -20.24 -9.14
N LEU A 18 -6.59 -19.09 -9.62
CA LEU A 18 -6.06 -17.79 -9.24
C LEU A 18 -6.23 -17.51 -7.73
N ASP A 19 -7.31 -17.99 -7.15
CA ASP A 19 -7.58 -17.76 -5.72
C ASP A 19 -6.62 -18.59 -4.85
N GLU A 20 -6.35 -19.83 -5.22
CA GLU A 20 -5.32 -20.65 -4.58
C GLU A 20 -3.94 -20.00 -4.67
N PHE A 21 -3.55 -19.55 -5.87
CA PHE A 21 -2.31 -18.82 -6.08
C PHE A 21 -2.20 -17.59 -5.16
N LYS A 22 -3.24 -16.75 -5.11
CA LYS A 22 -3.27 -15.56 -4.27
C LYS A 22 -3.12 -15.88 -2.79
N GLN A 23 -3.80 -16.93 -2.31
CA GLN A 23 -3.74 -17.33 -0.92
C GLN A 23 -2.34 -17.78 -0.55
N GLN A 24 -1.79 -18.77 -1.26
CA GLN A 24 -0.48 -19.33 -0.95
C GLN A 24 0.65 -18.33 -1.14
N SER A 25 0.61 -17.53 -2.23
CA SER A 25 1.64 -16.52 -2.49
C SER A 25 1.60 -15.40 -1.44
N ARG A 26 0.41 -15.00 -1.00
CA ARG A 26 0.27 -13.99 0.08
C ARG A 26 0.88 -14.49 1.38
N GLU A 27 0.58 -15.72 1.78
CA GLU A 27 1.17 -16.34 2.98
C GLU A 27 2.69 -16.37 2.89
N LYS A 28 3.22 -16.78 1.74
CA LYS A 28 4.67 -16.83 1.52
C LYS A 28 5.34 -15.46 1.57
N VAL A 29 4.72 -14.44 0.96
CA VAL A 29 5.21 -13.05 1.05
C VAL A 29 5.20 -12.57 2.49
N LEU A 30 4.12 -12.84 3.21
CA LEU A 30 4.00 -12.44 4.61
C LEU A 30 5.03 -13.14 5.52
N ASP A 31 5.35 -14.40 5.23
CA ASP A 31 6.39 -15.15 5.95
C ASP A 31 7.81 -14.66 5.63
N ALA A 32 8.02 -14.18 4.40
CA ALA A 32 9.29 -13.57 4.00
C ALA A 32 9.54 -12.20 4.65
N LEU A 33 8.48 -11.52 5.11
CA LEU A 33 8.60 -10.34 5.95
C LEU A 33 9.00 -10.77 7.37
N MET A 34 10.27 -10.65 7.71
CA MET A 34 10.83 -11.10 8.99
C MET A 34 10.16 -10.52 10.22
N PHE A 35 9.41 -9.43 10.07
CA PHE A 35 8.70 -8.76 11.16
C PHE A 35 7.30 -8.32 10.72
N ARG A 36 6.30 -8.69 11.51
CA ARG A 36 4.92 -8.22 11.38
C ARG A 36 4.53 -7.53 12.67
N PRO A 37 4.46 -6.20 12.71
CA PRO A 37 3.97 -5.53 13.90
C PRO A 37 2.52 -5.93 14.17
N PRO A 38 2.09 -6.03 15.44
CA PRO A 38 0.69 -6.19 15.77
C PRO A 38 -0.17 -5.10 15.14
N ALA A 39 -1.36 -5.45 14.67
CA ALA A 39 -2.31 -4.46 14.15
C ALA A 39 -2.71 -3.49 15.27
N VAL A 40 -2.73 -2.20 14.94
CA VAL A 40 -3.17 -1.12 15.82
C VAL A 40 -4.27 -0.33 15.15
N ASP A 41 -5.06 0.41 15.93
CA ASP A 41 -5.97 1.41 15.39
C ASP A 41 -5.14 2.49 14.66
N PRO A 42 -5.40 2.75 13.39
CA PRO A 42 -4.68 3.77 12.63
C PRO A 42 -4.79 5.17 13.22
N ASN A 43 -5.88 5.49 13.91
CA ASN A 43 -6.15 6.78 14.55
C ASN A 43 -5.63 7.96 13.68
N PRO A 44 -6.21 8.17 12.48
CA PRO A 44 -5.72 9.18 11.55
C PRO A 44 -6.02 10.59 12.07
N GLU A 45 -5.03 11.45 11.93
CA GLU A 45 -5.12 12.87 12.24
C GLU A 45 -4.91 13.68 10.95
N VAL A 46 -5.85 14.57 10.62
CA VAL A 46 -5.73 15.47 9.47
C VAL A 46 -4.94 16.71 9.91
N ILE A 47 -3.76 16.89 9.35
CA ILE A 47 -2.87 18.02 9.65
C ILE A 47 -3.17 19.21 8.73
N GLU A 48 -3.46 18.94 7.47
CA GLU A 48 -3.70 19.95 6.45
C GLU A 48 -4.76 19.47 5.48
N ARG A 49 -5.58 20.39 4.99
CA ARG A 49 -6.56 20.13 3.94
C ARG A 49 -6.50 21.24 2.89
N VAL A 50 -6.31 20.85 1.63
CA VAL A 50 -6.19 21.77 0.51
C VAL A 50 -7.19 21.41 -0.58
N ASP A 51 -7.89 22.42 -1.06
CA ASP A 51 -8.76 22.30 -2.23
C ASP A 51 -7.95 22.55 -3.50
N LEU A 52 -7.86 21.54 -4.36
CA LEU A 52 -7.13 21.59 -5.63
C LEU A 52 -8.07 21.66 -6.85
N GLY A 53 -9.32 22.11 -6.66
CA GLY A 53 -10.33 22.18 -7.71
C GLY A 53 -11.17 20.92 -7.76
N ASP A 54 -10.79 19.90 -8.52
CA ASP A 54 -11.56 18.67 -8.67
C ASP A 54 -11.34 17.65 -7.54
N ILE A 55 -10.28 17.83 -6.77
CA ILE A 55 -9.91 16.98 -5.64
C ILE A 55 -9.67 17.78 -4.36
N ILE A 56 -9.92 17.13 -3.23
CA ILE A 56 -9.43 17.56 -1.93
C ILE A 56 -8.21 16.74 -1.59
N ARG A 57 -7.11 17.39 -1.24
CA ARG A 57 -5.93 16.73 -0.69
C ARG A 57 -5.85 16.95 0.81
N GLU A 58 -5.79 15.87 1.55
CA GLU A 58 -5.55 15.90 2.99
C GLU A 58 -4.14 15.36 3.29
N LYS A 59 -3.39 16.08 4.10
CA LYS A 59 -2.17 15.55 4.73
C LYS A 59 -2.58 14.97 6.06
N ILE A 60 -2.34 13.68 6.21
CA ILE A 60 -2.69 12.95 7.43
C ILE A 60 -1.46 12.35 8.09
N VAL A 61 -1.55 12.06 9.38
CA VAL A 61 -0.63 11.19 10.10
C VAL A 61 -1.43 10.09 10.75
N PHE A 62 -0.99 8.83 10.59
CA PHE A 62 -1.70 7.68 11.14
C PHE A 62 -0.70 6.65 11.71
N SER A 63 -1.18 5.82 12.63
CA SER A 63 -0.37 4.77 13.26
C SER A 63 -0.30 3.52 12.39
N THR A 64 0.89 2.97 12.18
CA THR A 64 1.14 1.68 11.53
C THR A 64 1.59 0.62 12.54
N SER A 65 2.07 1.05 13.70
CA SER A 65 2.37 0.22 14.86
C SER A 65 2.19 1.06 16.13
N SER A 66 2.38 0.48 17.31
CA SER A 66 2.24 1.18 18.59
C SER A 66 3.18 2.36 18.76
N ASP A 67 4.30 2.36 18.07
CA ASP A 67 5.40 3.32 18.19
C ASP A 67 5.74 4.08 16.91
N LEU A 68 5.03 3.80 15.80
CA LEU A 68 5.30 4.43 14.52
C LEU A 68 4.06 5.09 13.93
N ARG A 69 4.16 6.40 13.70
CA ARG A 69 3.18 7.18 12.94
C ARG A 69 3.76 7.60 11.59
N VAL A 70 2.98 7.41 10.54
CA VAL A 70 3.41 7.65 9.16
C VAL A 70 2.60 8.81 8.56
N PRO A 71 3.26 9.82 7.98
CA PRO A 71 2.58 10.86 7.21
C PRO A 71 2.21 10.37 5.82
N ALA A 72 1.01 10.72 5.36
CA ALA A 72 0.52 10.40 4.01
C ALA A 72 -0.30 11.54 3.42
N TYR A 73 -0.48 11.50 2.10
CA TYR A 73 -1.48 12.31 1.42
C TYR A 73 -2.66 11.44 1.00
N VAL A 74 -3.86 11.91 1.29
CA VAL A 74 -5.12 11.34 0.79
C VAL A 74 -5.71 12.28 -0.23
N GLN A 75 -5.98 11.80 -1.43
CA GLN A 75 -6.59 12.58 -2.50
C GLN A 75 -8.02 12.06 -2.73
N ILE A 76 -8.99 12.93 -2.52
CA ILE A 76 -10.41 12.59 -2.55
C ILE A 76 -11.09 13.37 -3.68
N PRO A 77 -11.62 12.70 -4.73
CA PRO A 77 -12.39 13.37 -5.77
C PRO A 77 -13.66 14.01 -5.20
N LYS A 78 -13.93 15.28 -5.51
CA LYS A 78 -15.12 16.00 -5.02
C LYS A 78 -16.46 15.43 -5.51
N GLY A 79 -16.46 14.80 -6.67
CA GLY A 79 -17.65 14.21 -7.27
C GLY A 79 -18.02 12.82 -6.75
N LEU A 80 -17.33 12.30 -5.74
CA LEU A 80 -17.53 10.96 -5.20
C LEU A 80 -18.88 10.87 -4.49
N LYS A 81 -19.78 9.96 -4.95
CA LYS A 81 -21.14 9.78 -4.42
C LYS A 81 -21.32 8.53 -3.56
N GLY A 82 -20.24 7.87 -3.17
CA GLY A 82 -20.30 6.63 -2.39
C GLY A 82 -18.94 5.95 -2.32
N PRO A 83 -18.91 4.71 -1.82
CA PRO A 83 -17.68 3.94 -1.77
C PRO A 83 -17.03 3.79 -3.16
N ALA A 84 -15.74 3.98 -3.23
CA ALA A 84 -14.94 3.84 -4.44
C ALA A 84 -13.69 3.02 -4.19
N PRO A 85 -13.12 2.39 -5.22
CA PRO A 85 -11.82 1.74 -5.12
C PRO A 85 -10.76 2.74 -4.66
N ALA A 86 -9.85 2.30 -3.80
CA ALA A 86 -8.70 3.08 -3.35
C ALA A 86 -7.40 2.50 -3.90
N ILE A 87 -6.45 3.38 -4.22
CA ILE A 87 -5.11 3.01 -4.62
C ILE A 87 -4.15 3.49 -3.53
N ILE A 88 -3.28 2.60 -3.07
CA ILE A 88 -2.18 2.94 -2.17
C ILE A 88 -0.91 3.04 -3.01
N ASP A 89 -0.33 4.22 -3.05
CA ASP A 89 0.95 4.48 -3.71
C ASP A 89 2.06 4.58 -2.67
N LEU A 90 3.05 3.69 -2.79
CA LEU A 90 4.24 3.68 -1.95
C LEU A 90 5.36 4.38 -2.71
N HIS A 91 5.60 5.64 -2.38
CA HIS A 91 6.60 6.45 -3.06
C HIS A 91 8.02 5.88 -2.92
N SER A 92 8.85 6.10 -3.93
CA SER A 92 10.31 5.99 -3.82
C SER A 92 10.94 7.38 -3.75
N HIS A 93 12.19 7.46 -3.32
CA HIS A 93 12.93 8.74 -3.31
C HIS A 93 13.63 9.03 -4.65
N GLY A 94 13.61 8.11 -5.61
CA GLY A 94 14.23 8.28 -6.95
C GLY A 94 15.72 8.61 -6.91
N GLY A 95 16.44 8.10 -5.90
CA GLY A 95 17.85 8.38 -5.69
C GLY A 95 18.16 9.67 -4.91
N TRP A 96 17.15 10.49 -4.56
CA TRP A 96 17.29 11.71 -3.77
C TRP A 96 16.54 11.60 -2.45
N ILE A 97 17.27 11.50 -1.35
CA ILE A 97 16.73 11.32 0.00
C ILE A 97 15.69 12.38 0.41
N PRO A 98 15.82 13.70 0.02
CA PRO A 98 14.83 14.71 0.41
C PRO A 98 13.48 14.59 -0.28
N PHE A 99 13.34 13.79 -1.33
CA PHE A 99 12.10 13.67 -2.09
C PHE A 99 11.39 12.37 -1.78
N GLY A 100 10.11 12.46 -1.55
CA GLY A 100 9.24 11.34 -1.27
C GLY A 100 7.84 11.60 -1.79
N LYS A 101 6.86 11.58 -0.91
CA LYS A 101 5.44 11.80 -1.22
C LYS A 101 5.10 13.19 -1.80
N GLU A 102 6.03 14.13 -1.79
CA GLU A 102 5.90 15.48 -2.34
C GLU A 102 6.16 15.57 -3.86
N LYS A 103 6.52 14.47 -4.52
CA LYS A 103 6.73 14.42 -5.97
C LYS A 103 5.46 14.56 -6.77
#